data_e4b5149f9ec6ef85ce829f8a2beb1530
#
_entry.id   e4b5149f9ec6ef85ce829f8a2beb1530
#
_cell.length_a   1.000
_cell.length_b   1.000
_cell.length_c   1.000
_cell.angle_alpha   90.00
_cell.angle_beta   90.00
_cell.angle_gamma   90.00
#
_symmetry.space_group_name_H-M   'P 1'
#
loop_
_entity.id
_entity.type
_entity.pdbx_description
1 polymer ?
#
loop_
_entity_poly.entity_id
_entity_poly.type
_entity_poly.pdbx_seq_one_letter_code
_entity_poly.pdbx_strand_id
1 'polypeptide(L)'
;MIFGSVDEMLEAAREGLTRLAPDEAAEAVASGALIVDIRPEWQRRELGEIPGSLVVERNHLEWRLHPGSDARLPQADTRRRWIIVCTEGYTSSLAAHSLRSLGLDAADIAGGIVAWREAGLPVVAGPTAIEQIVAG
;
A
#
# COMPACT_ATOMS: atom_id res chain seq x y z
N MET A 1 -18.49 -7.97 13.09
CA MET A 1 -18.66 -9.24 12.37
C MET A 1 -17.51 -10.17 12.67
N ILE A 2 -17.79 -11.45 12.78
CA ILE A 2 -16.76 -12.48 13.02
C ILE A 2 -16.63 -13.33 11.77
N PHE A 3 -15.40 -13.46 11.26
CA PHE A 3 -15.13 -14.30 10.10
C PHE A 3 -14.64 -15.67 10.54
N GLY A 4 -14.97 -16.71 9.78
CA GLY A 4 -14.56 -18.08 10.06
C GLY A 4 -13.12 -18.39 9.70
N SER A 5 -12.49 -17.53 8.88
CA SER A 5 -11.11 -17.70 8.45
C SER A 5 -10.52 -16.36 8.03
N VAL A 6 -9.18 -16.31 7.91
CA VAL A 6 -8.51 -15.13 7.37
C VAL A 6 -8.87 -14.93 5.90
N ASP A 7 -9.11 -16.01 5.17
CA ASP A 7 -9.51 -15.92 3.76
C ASP A 7 -10.88 -15.27 3.61
N GLU A 8 -11.82 -15.58 4.48
CA GLU A 8 -13.13 -14.92 4.48
C GLU A 8 -13.02 -13.43 4.80
N MET A 9 -12.17 -13.08 5.76
CA MET A 9 -11.92 -11.67 6.08
C MET A 9 -11.30 -10.94 4.89
N LEU A 10 -10.35 -11.57 4.23
CA LEU A 10 -9.69 -11.01 3.04
C LEU A 10 -10.69 -10.82 1.90
N GLU A 11 -11.54 -11.81 1.65
CA GLU A 11 -12.57 -11.71 0.62
C GLU A 11 -13.53 -10.55 0.90
N ALA A 12 -13.96 -10.40 2.14
CA ALA A 12 -14.82 -9.28 2.53
C ALA A 12 -14.13 -7.93 2.33
N ALA A 13 -12.84 -7.83 2.68
CA ALA A 13 -12.07 -6.60 2.49
C ALA A 13 -11.93 -6.24 1.00
N ARG A 14 -11.90 -7.24 0.14
CA ARG A 14 -11.77 -7.05 -1.30
C ARG A 14 -13.07 -6.69 -2.01
N GLU A 15 -14.21 -6.84 -1.34
CA GLU A 15 -15.49 -6.42 -1.91
C GLU A 15 -15.46 -4.90 -2.17
N GLY A 16 -15.67 -4.51 -3.41
CA GLY A 16 -15.63 -3.11 -3.81
C GLY A 16 -14.23 -2.48 -3.84
N LEU A 17 -13.19 -3.24 -3.51
CA LEU A 17 -11.82 -2.77 -3.58
C LEU A 17 -11.30 -2.91 -5.01
N THR A 18 -10.70 -1.84 -5.53
CA THR A 18 -9.99 -1.91 -6.80
C THR A 18 -8.64 -2.58 -6.56
N ARG A 19 -8.40 -3.68 -7.26
CA ARG A 19 -7.11 -4.34 -7.26
C ARG A 19 -6.47 -4.15 -8.63
N LEU A 20 -5.26 -3.60 -8.63
CA LEU A 20 -4.57 -3.28 -9.87
C LEU A 20 -3.53 -4.34 -10.20
N ALA A 21 -3.49 -4.74 -11.47
CA ALA A 21 -2.35 -5.49 -11.97
C ALA A 21 -1.11 -4.57 -11.96
N PRO A 22 0.12 -5.11 -11.91
CA PRO A 22 1.31 -4.28 -11.85
C PRO A 22 1.41 -3.21 -12.93
N ASP A 23 1.07 -3.53 -14.18
CA ASP A 23 1.08 -2.57 -15.28
C ASP A 23 0.03 -1.47 -15.09
N GLU A 24 -1.14 -1.82 -14.59
CA GLU A 24 -2.19 -0.83 -14.27
C GLU A 24 -1.75 0.10 -13.15
N ALA A 25 -1.05 -0.44 -12.15
CA ALA A 25 -0.50 0.37 -11.05
C ALA A 25 0.56 1.35 -11.58
N ALA A 26 1.44 0.90 -12.47
CA ALA A 26 2.45 1.75 -13.09
C ALA A 26 1.80 2.89 -13.89
N GLU A 27 0.74 2.60 -14.63
CA GLU A 27 -0.01 3.61 -15.37
C GLU A 27 -0.68 4.62 -14.42
N ALA A 28 -1.25 4.15 -13.33
CA ALA A 28 -1.88 5.02 -12.34
C ALA A 28 -0.87 5.97 -11.71
N VAL A 29 0.35 5.50 -11.43
CA VAL A 29 1.43 6.35 -10.92
C VAL A 29 1.79 7.43 -11.94
N ALA A 30 1.86 7.08 -13.22
CA ALA A 30 2.10 8.06 -14.27
C ALA A 30 1.03 9.14 -14.34
N SER A 31 -0.18 8.84 -13.85
CA SER A 31 -1.30 9.77 -13.78
C SER A 31 -1.44 10.46 -12.41
N GLY A 32 -0.49 10.29 -11.51
CA GLY A 32 -0.45 11.02 -10.24
C GLY A 32 -0.73 10.21 -8.98
N ALA A 33 -1.03 8.91 -9.09
CA ALA A 33 -1.19 8.06 -7.92
C ALA A 33 0.16 7.85 -7.22
N LEU A 34 0.11 7.58 -5.92
CA LEU A 34 1.31 7.23 -5.15
C LEU A 34 1.22 5.80 -4.64
N ILE A 35 2.33 5.08 -4.77
CA ILE A 35 2.46 3.74 -4.19
C ILE A 35 2.99 3.87 -2.77
N VAL A 36 2.37 3.14 -1.86
CA VAL A 36 2.78 3.06 -0.45
C VAL A 36 3.14 1.62 -0.14
N ASP A 37 4.39 1.42 0.26
CA ASP A 37 4.94 0.12 0.62
C ASP A 37 4.80 -0.07 2.12
N ILE A 38 4.03 -1.07 2.52
CA ILE A 38 3.73 -1.34 3.94
C ILE A 38 4.54 -2.50 4.50
N ARG A 39 5.52 -3.00 3.74
CA ARG A 39 6.32 -4.16 4.16
C ARG A 39 7.33 -3.79 5.24
N PRO A 40 7.67 -4.75 6.12
CA PRO A 40 8.79 -4.57 7.05
C PRO A 40 10.13 -4.48 6.28
N GLU A 41 11.12 -3.90 6.93
CA GLU A 41 12.42 -3.63 6.34
C GLU A 41 13.09 -4.86 5.73
N TRP A 42 13.03 -6.01 6.43
CA TRP A 42 13.70 -7.22 5.96
C TRP A 42 13.13 -7.72 4.63
N GLN A 43 11.81 -7.57 4.41
CA GLN A 43 11.19 -7.96 3.13
C GLN A 43 11.61 -7.00 2.02
N ARG A 44 11.66 -5.71 2.30
CA ARG A 44 12.11 -4.72 1.33
C ARG A 44 13.58 -4.91 0.95
N ARG A 45 14.39 -5.33 1.92
CA ARG A 45 15.80 -5.64 1.67
C ARG A 45 15.95 -6.83 0.72
N GLU A 46 15.15 -7.85 0.90
CA GLU A 46 15.25 -9.06 0.06
C GLU A 46 14.77 -8.85 -1.37
N LEU A 47 13.62 -8.22 -1.55
CA LEU A 47 12.97 -8.15 -2.85
C LEU A 47 13.08 -6.78 -3.52
N GLY A 48 13.68 -5.83 -2.84
CA GLY A 48 13.79 -4.47 -3.38
C GLY A 48 12.51 -3.67 -3.21
N GLU A 49 12.52 -2.47 -3.73
CA GLU A 49 11.45 -1.49 -3.59
C GLU A 49 11.06 -0.92 -4.94
N ILE A 50 9.82 -0.48 -5.06
CA ILE A 50 9.35 0.22 -6.25
C ILE A 50 9.89 1.66 -6.20
N PRO A 51 10.58 2.13 -7.25
CA PRO A 51 11.10 3.50 -7.27
C PRO A 51 9.97 4.51 -7.04
N GLY A 52 10.23 5.50 -6.19
CA GLY A 52 9.28 6.57 -5.90
C GLY A 52 8.18 6.19 -4.92
N SER A 53 8.13 4.96 -4.44
CA SER A 53 7.15 4.57 -3.43
C SER A 53 7.47 5.21 -2.09
N LEU A 54 6.41 5.51 -1.34
CA LEU A 54 6.54 5.93 0.05
C LEU A 54 6.58 4.69 0.93
N VAL A 55 7.44 4.69 1.94
CA VAL A 55 7.53 3.58 2.87
C VAL A 55 6.84 3.97 4.16
N VAL A 56 5.74 3.29 4.46
CA VAL A 56 4.95 3.52 5.68
C VAL A 56 4.62 2.17 6.28
N GLU A 57 5.06 1.95 7.51
CA GLU A 57 4.75 0.70 8.18
C GLU A 57 3.25 0.54 8.40
N ARG A 58 2.76 -0.71 8.29
CA ARG A 58 1.33 -0.98 8.37
C ARG A 58 0.68 -0.42 9.64
N ASN A 59 1.39 -0.50 10.77
CA ASN A 59 0.87 -0.05 12.06
C ASN A 59 0.71 1.46 12.19
N HIS A 60 1.27 2.24 11.26
CA HIS A 60 1.16 3.70 11.24
C HIS A 60 0.35 4.23 10.06
N LEU A 61 -0.11 3.34 9.18
CA LEU A 61 -0.63 3.72 7.86
C LEU A 61 -1.76 4.74 7.94
N GLU A 62 -2.78 4.48 8.74
CA GLU A 62 -3.95 5.35 8.83
C GLU A 62 -3.57 6.75 9.31
N TRP A 63 -2.67 6.82 10.29
CA TRP A 63 -2.22 8.11 10.84
C TRP A 63 -1.36 8.89 9.87
N ARG A 64 -0.61 8.20 9.01
CA ARG A 64 0.26 8.86 8.04
C ARG A 64 -0.50 9.36 6.82
N LEU A 65 -1.60 8.74 6.45
CA LEU A 65 -2.30 9.04 5.20
C LEU A 65 -3.60 9.81 5.37
N HIS A 66 -4.20 9.82 6.55
CA HIS A 66 -5.44 10.55 6.76
C HIS A 66 -5.17 12.07 6.85
N PRO A 67 -5.84 12.90 6.03
CA PRO A 67 -5.59 14.35 6.01
C PRO A 67 -5.85 15.07 7.33
N GLY A 68 -6.71 14.50 8.16
CA GLY A 68 -7.03 15.05 9.48
C GLY A 68 -6.10 14.62 10.60
N SER A 69 -5.09 13.81 10.30
CA SER A 69 -4.16 13.30 11.31
C SER A 69 -3.03 14.29 11.59
N ASP A 70 -2.67 14.46 12.85
CA ASP A 70 -1.51 15.28 13.22
C ASP A 70 -0.19 14.65 12.76
N ALA A 71 -0.18 13.33 12.54
CA ALA A 71 0.99 12.59 12.07
C ALA A 71 1.00 12.38 10.56
N ARG A 72 0.17 13.08 9.80
CA ARG A 72 0.05 12.89 8.36
C ARG A 72 1.32 13.26 7.62
N LEU A 73 1.56 12.54 6.53
CA LEU A 73 2.60 12.91 5.57
C LEU A 73 2.21 14.18 4.81
N PRO A 74 3.20 14.94 4.30
CA PRO A 74 2.89 16.10 3.46
C PRO A 74 2.01 15.77 2.26
N GLN A 75 2.12 14.53 1.74
CA GLN A 75 1.35 14.07 0.59
C GLN A 75 -0.08 13.65 0.94
N ALA A 76 -0.45 13.59 2.22
CA ALA A 76 -1.78 13.16 2.64
C ALA A 76 -2.84 14.15 2.15
N ASP A 77 -3.66 13.71 1.21
CA ASP A 77 -4.66 14.52 0.52
C ASP A 77 -5.85 13.62 0.19
N THR A 78 -7.07 14.12 0.37
CA THR A 78 -8.30 13.38 0.07
C THR A 78 -8.48 13.10 -1.43
N ARG A 79 -7.82 13.86 -2.28
CA ARG A 79 -7.91 13.71 -3.74
C ARG A 79 -6.88 12.75 -4.29
N ARG A 80 -5.89 12.37 -3.47
CA ARG A 80 -4.81 11.50 -3.91
C ARG A 80 -5.31 10.07 -4.00
N ARG A 81 -4.90 9.39 -5.06
CA ARG A 81 -5.10 7.96 -5.15
C ARG A 81 -3.89 7.24 -4.55
N TRP A 82 -4.18 6.36 -3.61
CA TRP A 82 -3.16 5.57 -2.93
C TRP A 82 -3.18 4.14 -3.46
N ILE A 83 -2.01 3.60 -3.74
CA ILE A 83 -1.87 2.21 -4.19
C ILE A 83 -0.98 1.50 -3.18
N ILE A 84 -1.54 0.55 -2.46
CA ILE A 84 -0.84 -0.13 -1.38
C ILE A 84 -0.17 -1.39 -1.93
N VAL A 85 1.10 -1.60 -1.56
CA VAL A 85 1.84 -2.79 -1.97
C VAL A 85 2.40 -3.51 -0.76
N CYS A 86 2.29 -4.83 -0.78
CA CYS A 86 2.96 -5.72 0.15
C CYS A 86 3.71 -6.79 -0.66
N THR A 87 4.08 -7.92 -0.06
CA THR A 87 4.88 -8.93 -0.76
C THR A 87 4.07 -9.70 -1.80
N GLU A 88 2.94 -10.28 -1.40
CA GLU A 88 2.14 -11.15 -2.26
C GLU A 88 0.70 -10.66 -2.49
N GLY A 89 0.34 -9.53 -1.95
CA GLY A 89 -0.97 -8.92 -2.17
C GLY A 89 -2.06 -9.36 -1.20
N TYR A 90 -1.71 -9.88 -0.02
CA TYR A 90 -2.71 -10.25 0.99
C TYR A 90 -2.98 -9.09 1.95
N THR A 91 -2.02 -8.73 2.77
CA THR A 91 -2.22 -7.68 3.76
C THR A 91 -2.49 -6.31 3.14
N SER A 92 -2.04 -6.08 1.91
CA SER A 92 -2.32 -4.83 1.20
C SER A 92 -3.81 -4.61 0.96
N SER A 93 -4.57 -5.70 0.74
CA SER A 93 -6.02 -5.60 0.60
C SER A 93 -6.70 -5.16 1.90
N LEU A 94 -6.25 -5.69 3.03
CA LEU A 94 -6.77 -5.28 4.34
C LEU A 94 -6.42 -3.81 4.62
N ALA A 95 -5.20 -3.42 4.29
CA ALA A 95 -4.73 -2.05 4.48
C ALA A 95 -5.51 -1.06 3.61
N ALA A 96 -5.69 -1.37 2.33
CA ALA A 96 -6.46 -0.52 1.42
C ALA A 96 -7.92 -0.41 1.86
N HIS A 97 -8.51 -1.51 2.34
CA HIS A 97 -9.86 -1.49 2.88
C HIS A 97 -9.97 -0.55 4.10
N SER A 98 -8.98 -0.61 5.00
CA SER A 98 -8.94 0.29 6.16
C SER A 98 -8.93 1.76 5.73
N LEU A 99 -8.10 2.10 4.73
CA LEU A 99 -8.04 3.47 4.23
C LEU A 99 -9.34 3.92 3.58
N ARG A 100 -10.02 3.02 2.88
CA ARG A 100 -11.33 3.32 2.30
C ARG A 100 -12.37 3.61 3.37
N SER A 101 -12.26 2.97 4.53
CA SER A 101 -13.12 3.26 5.68
C SER A 101 -12.97 4.68 6.19
N LEU A 102 -11.84 5.34 5.87
CA LEU A 102 -11.57 6.73 6.17
C LEU A 102 -11.96 7.68 5.02
N GLY A 103 -12.59 7.18 3.98
CA GLY A 103 -12.98 7.97 2.82
C GLY A 103 -11.86 8.22 1.82
N LEU A 104 -10.73 7.51 1.93
CA LEU A 104 -9.60 7.68 1.03
C LEU A 104 -9.75 6.79 -0.20
N ASP A 105 -9.28 7.30 -1.35
CA ASP A 105 -9.23 6.51 -2.58
C ASP A 105 -8.00 5.60 -2.54
N ALA A 106 -8.21 4.35 -2.15
CA ALA A 106 -7.12 3.39 -1.98
C ALA A 106 -7.41 2.12 -2.76
N ALA A 107 -6.38 1.65 -3.46
CA ALA A 107 -6.35 0.38 -4.17
C ALA A 107 -5.13 -0.40 -3.70
N ASP A 108 -4.99 -1.65 -4.13
CA ASP A 108 -3.76 -2.39 -3.87
C ASP A 108 -3.26 -3.08 -5.15
N ILE A 109 -2.01 -3.55 -5.12
CA ILE A 109 -1.42 -4.26 -6.25
C ILE A 109 -1.68 -5.76 -6.07
N ALA A 110 -2.43 -6.34 -7.00
CA ALA A 110 -2.67 -7.78 -7.03
C ALA A 110 -1.33 -8.52 -7.20
N GLY A 111 -1.06 -9.47 -6.32
CA GLY A 111 0.20 -10.21 -6.33
C GLY A 111 1.39 -9.48 -5.73
N GLY A 112 1.25 -8.22 -5.33
CA GLY A 112 2.28 -7.46 -4.62
C GLY A 112 3.56 -7.25 -5.37
N ILE A 113 4.67 -7.08 -4.63
CA ILE A 113 6.00 -6.88 -5.23
C ILE A 113 6.45 -8.08 -6.05
N VAL A 114 6.02 -9.28 -5.70
CA VAL A 114 6.35 -10.49 -6.47
C VAL A 114 5.81 -10.37 -7.89
N ALA A 115 4.53 -10.03 -8.04
CA ALA A 115 3.93 -9.86 -9.35
C ALA A 115 4.52 -8.66 -10.11
N TRP A 116 4.84 -7.58 -9.40
CA TRP A 116 5.50 -6.41 -9.98
C TRP A 116 6.84 -6.80 -10.63
N ARG A 117 7.64 -7.57 -9.90
CA ARG A 117 8.94 -8.04 -10.41
C ARG A 117 8.78 -9.00 -11.59
N GLU A 118 7.83 -9.92 -11.49
CA GLU A 118 7.55 -10.87 -12.58
C GLU A 118 7.10 -10.17 -13.86
N ALA A 119 6.44 -9.04 -13.73
CA ALA A 119 6.04 -8.21 -14.86
C ALA A 119 7.20 -7.42 -15.47
N GLY A 120 8.39 -7.51 -14.89
CA GLY A 120 9.58 -6.82 -15.41
C GLY A 120 9.61 -5.32 -15.12
N LEU A 121 8.79 -4.84 -14.19
CA LEU A 121 8.74 -3.42 -13.84
C LEU A 121 9.92 -3.04 -12.93
N PRO A 122 10.29 -1.73 -12.89
CA PRO A 122 11.50 -1.30 -12.19
C PRO A 122 11.46 -1.58 -10.69
N VAL A 123 12.59 -2.06 -10.18
CA VAL A 123 12.83 -2.29 -8.76
C VAL A 123 14.20 -1.74 -8.42
N VAL A 124 14.32 -1.06 -7.28
CA VAL A 124 15.59 -0.56 -6.77
C VAL A 124 15.96 -1.29 -5.49
N ALA A 125 17.26 -1.33 -5.19
CA ALA A 125 17.71 -1.95 -3.96
C ALA A 125 17.24 -1.14 -2.75
N GLY A 126 16.76 -1.85 -1.75
CA GLY A 126 16.38 -1.27 -0.46
C GLY A 126 17.34 -1.68 0.64
N PRO A 127 17.00 -1.40 1.88
CA PRO A 127 15.78 -0.69 2.25
C PRO A 127 15.98 0.82 2.35
N THR A 128 15.00 1.56 1.90
CA THR A 128 14.92 2.99 2.16
C THR A 128 14.57 3.19 3.63
N ALA A 129 15.16 4.19 4.27
CA ALA A 129 14.80 4.55 5.62
C ALA A 129 13.34 5.04 5.63
N ILE A 130 12.56 4.53 6.57
CA ILE A 130 11.19 5.02 6.72
C ILE A 130 11.18 6.42 7.29
N GLU A 131 10.14 7.17 6.97
CA GLU A 131 9.87 8.44 7.63
C GLU A 131 9.71 8.17 9.12
N GLN A 132 10.45 8.89 9.94
CA GLN A 132 10.30 8.75 11.38
C GLN A 132 8.94 9.22 11.81
N ILE A 133 8.33 8.43 12.69
CA ILE A 133 7.00 8.70 13.13
C ILE A 133 6.95 8.61 14.65
N VAL A 134 6.31 9.59 15.24
CA VAL A 134 6.22 9.67 16.70
C VAL A 134 4.83 9.37 17.22
N ALA A 135 3.87 9.24 16.33
CA ALA A 135 2.51 8.86 16.64
C ALA A 135 2.25 7.43 16.22
N GLY A 136 1.44 6.75 16.97
CA GLY A 136 1.10 5.40 16.56
C GLY A 136 0.85 4.46 17.67
#